data_f613bc75aa163af50aa1cf15a0971c37
#
_entry.id   f613bc75aa163af50aa1cf15a0971c37
#
_cell.length_a   1.000
_cell.length_b   1.000
_cell.length_c   1.000
_cell.angle_alpha   90.00
_cell.angle_beta   90.00
_cell.angle_gamma   90.00
#
_symmetry.space_group_name_H-M   'P 1'
#
loop_
_entity.id
_entity.type
_entity.pdbx_description
1 polymer ?
#
loop_
_entity_poly.entity_id
_entity_poly.type
_entity_poly.pdbx_seq_one_letter_code
_entity_poly.pdbx_strand_id
1 'polypeptide(L)'
;RMEVKYDYSVDDVINYGIKDNQTMIDAILKDALPLLPVKIEAPSFGCTAFTLTDADGDVHMGRNYDFKNNTSAMLVYCAPKNGYRSVATAALDNVSANAPDESTKMKLASLTAPYICLDGLNEKGVSIAVLTLDSDPVHQNTGKPAISTTLAIRLVLDRAASTEEAVELLRGYDMFASSGRDYHFYITDATGDGRVVEYDCESETRELVALPINAITNFYGIYKDKVLPNQKNGIYGHGRERYDAVLEVFDQQKDSPSNDTVWAALKAASQEP
;
A
#
# COMPACT_ATOMS: atom_id res chain seq x y z
N ARG A 1 16.46 6.60 -6.67
CA ARG A 1 16.64 6.61 -5.22
C ARG A 1 16.57 8.06 -4.72
N MET A 2 15.79 8.28 -3.67
CA MET A 2 15.63 9.57 -3.02
C MET A 2 15.89 9.44 -1.51
N GLU A 3 16.71 10.31 -0.94
CA GLU A 3 16.84 10.52 0.50
C GLU A 3 16.09 11.80 0.84
N VAL A 4 15.07 11.70 1.68
CA VAL A 4 14.27 12.85 2.10
C VAL A 4 15.04 13.62 3.15
N LYS A 5 15.54 14.80 2.78
CA LYS A 5 16.37 15.70 3.63
C LYS A 5 15.61 16.94 4.09
N TYR A 6 14.37 17.09 3.67
CA TYR A 6 13.48 18.15 4.11
C TYR A 6 12.54 17.64 5.19
N ASP A 7 12.07 18.55 6.02
CA ASP A 7 11.06 18.23 7.02
C ASP A 7 9.73 17.98 6.32
N TYR A 8 9.08 16.88 6.68
CA TYR A 8 7.71 16.57 6.28
C TYR A 8 6.93 16.06 7.50
N SER A 9 5.63 16.23 7.49
CA SER A 9 4.74 15.81 8.56
C SER A 9 3.44 15.27 7.96
N VAL A 10 3.17 13.99 8.20
CA VAL A 10 1.88 13.40 7.81
C VAL A 10 0.73 14.02 8.61
N ASP A 11 0.98 14.39 9.87
CA ASP A 11 -0.02 15.03 10.73
C ASP A 11 -0.43 16.40 10.20
N ASP A 12 0.51 17.21 9.68
CA ASP A 12 0.21 18.54 9.14
C ASP A 12 -0.66 18.42 7.88
N VAL A 13 -0.38 17.42 7.03
CA VAL A 13 -1.20 17.14 5.85
C VAL A 13 -2.60 16.68 6.24
N ILE A 14 -2.73 15.76 7.20
CA ILE A 14 -4.05 15.30 7.70
C ILE A 14 -4.82 16.45 8.35
N ASN A 15 -4.18 17.24 9.21
CA ASN A 15 -4.77 18.36 9.93
C ASN A 15 -5.19 19.53 9.03
N TYR A 16 -4.68 19.57 7.79
CA TYR A 16 -5.14 20.53 6.77
C TYR A 16 -6.63 20.35 6.41
N GLY A 17 -7.19 19.19 6.70
CA GLY A 17 -8.60 18.88 6.45
C GLY A 17 -8.85 18.33 5.05
N ILE A 18 -8.22 17.22 4.75
CA ILE A 18 -8.33 16.51 3.47
C ILE A 18 -9.77 16.00 3.28
N LYS A 19 -10.35 16.29 2.10
CA LYS A 19 -11.70 15.85 1.73
C LYS A 19 -11.73 15.04 0.43
N ASP A 20 -10.72 15.26 -0.42
CA ASP A 20 -10.56 14.67 -1.73
C ASP A 20 -9.09 14.75 -2.19
N ASN A 21 -8.80 14.23 -3.37
CA ASN A 21 -7.47 14.26 -3.94
C ASN A 21 -6.90 15.66 -4.10
N GLN A 22 -7.73 16.64 -4.47
CA GLN A 22 -7.26 18.00 -4.70
C GLN A 22 -6.84 18.65 -3.39
N THR A 23 -7.64 18.53 -2.33
CA THR A 23 -7.31 19.06 -1.01
C THR A 23 -6.09 18.36 -0.40
N MET A 24 -5.88 17.08 -0.70
CA MET A 24 -4.66 16.35 -0.31
C MET A 24 -3.43 16.89 -1.04
N ILE A 25 -3.52 17.11 -2.35
CA ILE A 25 -2.44 17.70 -3.15
C ILE A 25 -2.12 19.10 -2.64
N ASP A 26 -3.14 19.91 -2.39
CA ASP A 26 -2.99 21.27 -1.88
C ASP A 26 -2.29 21.29 -0.50
N ALA A 27 -2.65 20.34 0.37
CA ALA A 27 -2.00 20.17 1.67
C ALA A 27 -0.52 19.79 1.54
N ILE A 28 -0.20 18.81 0.69
CA ILE A 28 1.19 18.37 0.43
C ILE A 28 2.00 19.51 -0.20
N LEU A 29 1.42 20.25 -1.12
CA LEU A 29 2.11 21.33 -1.85
C LEU A 29 2.25 22.60 -1.02
N LYS A 30 1.37 22.86 -0.06
CA LYS A 30 1.43 24.04 0.81
C LYS A 30 2.76 24.15 1.54
N ASP A 31 3.26 23.03 2.02
CA ASP A 31 4.51 22.98 2.78
C ASP A 31 5.74 22.76 1.90
N ALA A 32 5.57 22.09 0.74
CA ALA A 32 6.68 21.75 -0.15
C ALA A 32 6.81 22.67 -1.38
N LEU A 33 5.72 22.97 -2.10
CA LEU A 33 5.78 23.69 -3.40
C LEU A 33 4.41 24.30 -3.81
N PRO A 34 4.07 25.51 -3.45
CA PRO A 34 2.72 26.09 -3.61
C PRO A 34 2.24 26.36 -5.05
N LEU A 35 2.94 25.94 -6.10
CA LEU A 35 2.65 26.33 -7.50
C LEU A 35 2.70 25.19 -8.52
N LEU A 36 2.77 23.91 -8.12
CA LEU A 36 2.83 22.80 -9.07
C LEU A 36 1.45 22.17 -9.27
N PRO A 37 0.90 22.15 -10.48
CA PRO A 37 -0.27 21.34 -10.80
C PRO A 37 0.14 19.86 -10.84
N VAL A 38 -0.05 19.15 -9.75
CA VAL A 38 0.11 17.71 -9.67
C VAL A 38 -1.26 17.07 -9.78
N LYS A 39 -1.43 16.06 -10.64
CA LYS A 39 -2.60 15.19 -10.68
C LYS A 39 -2.19 13.84 -10.15
N ILE A 40 -3.00 13.27 -9.28
CA ILE A 40 -2.87 11.87 -8.87
C ILE A 40 -3.76 11.04 -9.77
N GLU A 41 -3.15 10.13 -10.53
CA GLU A 41 -3.86 9.15 -11.34
C GLU A 41 -3.52 7.76 -10.78
N ALA A 42 -4.54 6.93 -10.56
CA ALA A 42 -4.30 5.53 -10.24
C ALA A 42 -4.85 4.64 -11.33
N PRO A 43 -3.98 3.95 -12.00
CA PRO A 43 -4.34 2.95 -12.99
C PRO A 43 -4.78 1.63 -12.35
N SER A 44 -5.37 0.77 -13.17
CA SER A 44 -5.64 -0.62 -12.81
C SER A 44 -4.34 -1.42 -12.85
N PHE A 45 -4.02 -2.12 -11.78
CA PHE A 45 -2.86 -3.00 -11.70
C PHE A 45 -3.18 -4.27 -10.91
N GLY A 46 -2.48 -5.35 -11.21
CA GLY A 46 -2.47 -6.56 -10.41
C GLY A 46 -1.51 -6.41 -9.23
N CYS A 47 -1.81 -7.07 -8.14
CA CYS A 47 -0.96 -7.06 -6.96
C CYS A 47 -1.00 -8.39 -6.25
N THR A 48 0.10 -8.70 -5.56
CA THR A 48 0.19 -9.81 -4.61
C THR A 48 0.98 -9.32 -3.41
N ALA A 49 0.57 -9.68 -2.21
CA ALA A 49 1.35 -9.48 -0.99
C ALA A 49 1.20 -10.69 -0.06
N PHE A 50 2.26 -11.03 0.64
CA PHE A 50 2.26 -12.15 1.58
C PHE A 50 3.36 -12.01 2.64
N THR A 51 3.22 -12.77 3.73
CA THR A 51 4.25 -12.96 4.76
C THR A 51 4.66 -14.41 4.80
N LEU A 52 5.95 -14.64 4.93
CA LEU A 52 6.56 -15.94 5.18
C LEU A 52 7.61 -15.78 6.28
N THR A 53 7.55 -16.64 7.31
CA THR A 53 8.66 -16.81 8.24
C THR A 53 9.46 -18.02 7.77
N ASP A 54 10.75 -17.85 7.54
CA ASP A 54 11.60 -18.93 7.06
C ASP A 54 12.09 -19.85 8.18
N ALA A 55 12.85 -20.89 7.83
CA ALA A 55 13.34 -21.88 8.78
C ALA A 55 14.36 -21.32 9.79
N ASP A 56 14.98 -20.18 9.50
CA ASP A 56 15.91 -19.47 10.36
C ASP A 56 15.17 -18.50 11.32
N GLY A 57 13.86 -18.33 11.12
CA GLY A 57 12.99 -17.42 11.89
C GLY A 57 12.95 -16.00 11.34
N ASP A 58 13.53 -15.75 10.18
CA ASP A 58 13.47 -14.46 9.52
C ASP A 58 12.10 -14.25 8.85
N VAL A 59 11.51 -13.07 9.07
CA VAL A 59 10.21 -12.70 8.51
C VAL A 59 10.41 -11.93 7.21
N HIS A 60 9.78 -12.44 6.15
CA HIS A 60 9.81 -11.84 4.82
C HIS A 60 8.42 -11.34 4.42
N MET A 61 8.34 -10.14 3.88
CA MET A 61 7.18 -9.67 3.13
C MET A 61 7.46 -9.75 1.64
N GLY A 62 6.70 -10.60 0.92
CA GLY A 62 6.73 -10.65 -0.54
C GLY A 62 5.70 -9.68 -1.15
N ARG A 63 6.08 -8.99 -2.24
CA ARG A 63 5.24 -8.00 -2.91
C ARG A 63 5.45 -7.99 -4.41
N ASN A 64 4.41 -8.29 -5.21
CA ASN A 64 4.36 -7.99 -6.64
C ASN A 64 3.48 -6.75 -6.87
N TYR A 65 4.00 -5.84 -7.68
CA TYR A 65 3.29 -4.70 -8.23
C TYR A 65 3.27 -4.85 -9.75
N ASP A 66 2.19 -5.43 -10.26
CA ASP A 66 2.05 -5.77 -11.68
C ASP A 66 1.43 -4.58 -12.40
N PHE A 67 2.28 -3.73 -12.98
CA PHE A 67 1.90 -2.50 -13.64
C PHE A 67 2.54 -2.38 -15.03
N LYS A 68 2.29 -1.27 -15.72
CA LYS A 68 2.81 -1.02 -17.07
C LYS A 68 4.34 -1.03 -17.10
N ASN A 69 4.92 -1.55 -18.17
CA ASN A 69 6.36 -1.66 -18.35
C ASN A 69 7.14 -0.32 -18.39
N ASN A 70 6.45 0.81 -18.53
CA ASN A 70 7.03 2.15 -18.58
C ASN A 70 6.86 2.96 -17.30
N THR A 71 6.55 2.32 -16.18
CA THR A 71 6.44 2.96 -14.88
C THR A 71 7.81 3.13 -14.23
N SER A 72 8.07 4.31 -13.68
CA SER A 72 9.28 4.57 -12.88
C SER A 72 8.98 4.39 -11.40
N ALA A 73 9.65 3.44 -10.78
CA ALA A 73 9.65 3.25 -9.33
C ALA A 73 10.81 4.01 -8.68
N MET A 74 10.53 4.66 -7.54
CA MET A 74 11.55 5.35 -6.75
C MET A 74 11.61 4.78 -5.34
N LEU A 75 12.80 4.33 -4.94
CA LEU A 75 13.06 4.03 -3.52
C LEU A 75 13.22 5.35 -2.76
N VAL A 76 12.40 5.52 -1.73
CA VAL A 76 12.29 6.71 -0.88
C VAL A 76 12.73 6.35 0.54
N TYR A 77 13.79 7.01 1.02
CA TYR A 77 14.29 6.85 2.37
C TYR A 77 13.83 8.03 3.20
N CYS A 78 13.09 7.77 4.26
CA CYS A 78 12.53 8.77 5.16
C CYS A 78 13.11 8.63 6.56
N ALA A 79 13.37 9.77 7.21
CA ALA A 79 13.80 9.86 8.61
C ALA A 79 13.10 11.07 9.27
N PRO A 80 11.78 10.98 9.55
CA PRO A 80 11.03 12.08 10.14
C PRO A 80 11.51 12.37 11.57
N LYS A 81 11.40 13.63 12.00
CA LYS A 81 11.84 14.05 13.36
C LYS A 81 11.11 13.32 14.48
N ASN A 82 9.81 13.07 14.27
CA ASN A 82 8.91 12.48 15.27
C ASN A 82 8.29 11.17 14.78
N GLY A 83 9.08 10.32 14.14
CA GLY A 83 8.58 9.05 13.59
C GLY A 83 9.72 8.08 13.29
N TYR A 84 9.36 6.90 12.83
CA TYR A 84 10.32 5.84 12.50
C TYR A 84 10.97 6.08 11.14
N ARG A 85 12.25 5.72 11.04
CA ARG A 85 12.93 5.67 9.74
C ARG A 85 12.31 4.57 8.89
N SER A 86 12.24 4.82 7.59
CA SER A 86 11.62 3.88 6.66
C SER A 86 12.26 3.93 5.28
N VAL A 87 12.09 2.82 4.55
CA VAL A 87 12.30 2.74 3.10
C VAL A 87 10.97 2.35 2.46
N ALA A 88 10.63 3.01 1.37
CA ALA A 88 9.36 2.80 0.68
C ALA A 88 9.53 2.91 -0.83
N THR A 89 8.57 2.37 -1.60
CA THR A 89 8.53 2.48 -3.05
C THR A 89 7.40 3.40 -3.48
N ALA A 90 7.74 4.47 -4.21
CA ALA A 90 6.80 5.38 -4.82
C ALA A 90 6.71 5.14 -6.34
N ALA A 91 5.51 5.10 -6.90
CA ALA A 91 5.28 5.06 -8.34
C ALA A 91 5.16 6.50 -8.87
N LEU A 92 6.18 6.97 -9.61
CA LEU A 92 6.27 8.36 -10.05
C LEU A 92 5.28 8.73 -11.14
N ASP A 93 4.73 7.78 -11.85
CA ASP A 93 3.66 8.00 -12.83
C ASP A 93 2.36 8.49 -12.16
N ASN A 94 2.11 8.14 -10.91
CA ASN A 94 0.97 8.66 -10.14
C ASN A 94 0.97 10.19 -10.01
N VAL A 95 2.12 10.83 -10.16
CA VAL A 95 2.28 12.29 -10.11
C VAL A 95 2.86 12.84 -11.42
N SER A 96 2.78 12.08 -12.52
CA SER A 96 3.30 12.46 -13.84
C SER A 96 4.79 12.83 -13.83
N ALA A 97 5.60 12.10 -13.05
CA ALA A 97 7.02 12.34 -12.84
C ALA A 97 7.93 11.16 -13.25
N ASN A 98 7.55 10.40 -14.29
CA ASN A 98 8.27 9.20 -14.74
C ASN A 98 9.74 9.43 -15.15
N ALA A 99 10.10 10.64 -15.52
CA ALA A 99 11.47 10.99 -15.91
C ALA A 99 11.94 12.25 -15.16
N PRO A 100 12.17 12.18 -13.84
CA PRO A 100 12.47 13.35 -13.02
C PRO A 100 13.77 14.05 -13.41
N ASP A 101 14.70 13.36 -14.05
CA ASP A 101 15.98 13.94 -14.50
C ASP A 101 15.83 14.73 -15.81
N GLU A 102 14.76 14.54 -16.56
CA GLU A 102 14.53 15.20 -17.86
C GLU A 102 13.80 16.55 -17.74
N SER A 103 13.16 16.83 -16.61
CA SER A 103 12.33 18.02 -16.44
C SER A 103 12.36 18.56 -15.02
N THR A 104 12.60 19.85 -14.87
CA THR A 104 12.50 20.54 -13.56
C THR A 104 11.12 20.35 -12.92
N LYS A 105 10.04 20.35 -13.70
CA LYS A 105 8.68 20.10 -13.21
C LYS A 105 8.55 18.69 -12.63
N MET A 106 9.02 17.66 -13.34
CA MET A 106 8.98 16.27 -12.86
C MET A 106 9.88 16.07 -11.64
N LYS A 107 11.05 16.71 -11.62
CA LYS A 107 11.95 16.70 -10.46
C LYS A 107 11.29 17.32 -9.22
N LEU A 108 10.60 18.44 -9.38
CA LEU A 108 9.84 19.06 -8.28
C LEU A 108 8.66 18.19 -7.86
N ALA A 109 7.89 17.63 -8.80
CA ALA A 109 6.79 16.71 -8.48
C ALA A 109 7.28 15.46 -7.72
N SER A 110 8.49 14.96 -8.00
CA SER A 110 9.06 13.82 -7.27
C SER A 110 9.33 14.12 -5.77
N LEU A 111 9.35 15.37 -5.34
CA LEU A 111 9.44 15.74 -3.92
C LEU A 111 8.19 15.35 -3.12
N THR A 112 7.07 15.03 -3.78
CA THR A 112 5.88 14.47 -3.13
C THR A 112 6.02 12.97 -2.83
N ALA A 113 7.10 12.33 -3.25
CA ALA A 113 7.30 10.88 -3.14
C ALA A 113 7.03 10.27 -1.75
N PRO A 114 7.36 10.92 -0.61
CA PRO A 114 7.02 10.38 0.71
C PRO A 114 5.52 10.14 0.91
N TYR A 115 4.67 10.91 0.26
CA TYR A 115 3.21 10.88 0.41
C TYR A 115 2.48 10.02 -0.63
N ILE A 116 3.22 9.43 -1.58
CA ILE A 116 2.65 8.63 -2.69
C ILE A 116 3.28 7.23 -2.75
N CYS A 117 3.81 6.75 -1.64
CA CYS A 117 4.35 5.40 -1.55
C CYS A 117 3.22 4.36 -1.66
N LEU A 118 3.54 3.23 -2.26
CA LEU A 118 2.63 2.09 -2.47
C LEU A 118 2.92 0.93 -1.54
N ASP A 119 4.14 0.88 -1.03
CA ASP A 119 4.63 -0.10 -0.06
C ASP A 119 5.82 0.47 0.70
N GLY A 120 6.23 -0.21 1.76
CA GLY A 120 7.43 0.15 2.52
C GLY A 120 7.63 -0.69 3.77
N LEU A 121 8.77 -0.46 4.39
CA LEU A 121 9.24 -1.08 5.63
C LEU A 121 9.82 0.00 6.54
N ASN A 122 9.48 -0.02 7.82
CA ASN A 122 10.07 0.87 8.80
C ASN A 122 11.10 0.16 9.70
N GLU A 123 11.85 0.93 10.48
CA GLU A 123 12.91 0.43 11.37
C GLU A 123 12.41 -0.43 12.55
N LYS A 124 11.10 -0.50 12.77
CA LYS A 124 10.46 -1.40 13.74
C LYS A 124 10.10 -2.77 13.15
N GLY A 125 10.32 -2.94 11.84
CA GLY A 125 9.99 -4.17 11.12
C GLY A 125 8.55 -4.21 10.62
N VAL A 126 7.79 -3.11 10.72
CA VAL A 126 6.46 -3.04 10.13
C VAL A 126 6.55 -2.77 8.64
N SER A 127 5.97 -3.66 7.85
CA SER A 127 5.82 -3.53 6.39
C SER A 127 4.36 -3.34 6.04
N ILE A 128 4.10 -2.52 5.03
CA ILE A 128 2.76 -2.27 4.49
C ILE A 128 2.80 -2.22 2.97
N ALA A 129 1.80 -2.77 2.31
CA ALA A 129 1.57 -2.62 0.87
C ALA A 129 0.10 -2.37 0.58
N VAL A 130 -0.20 -1.57 -0.44
CA VAL A 130 -1.55 -1.35 -0.95
C VAL A 130 -1.81 -2.25 -2.15
N LEU A 131 -3.04 -2.80 -2.24
CA LEU A 131 -3.52 -3.57 -3.36
C LEU A 131 -4.88 -3.02 -3.80
N THR A 132 -5.14 -2.98 -5.12
CA THR A 132 -6.42 -2.49 -5.66
C THR A 132 -7.53 -3.52 -5.54
N LEU A 133 -8.74 -3.02 -5.40
CA LEU A 133 -10.00 -3.77 -5.45
C LEU A 133 -10.91 -3.22 -6.55
N ASP A 134 -11.82 -4.05 -7.06
CA ASP A 134 -12.72 -3.69 -8.17
C ASP A 134 -14.05 -3.04 -7.71
N SER A 135 -14.28 -2.95 -6.41
CA SER A 135 -15.46 -2.33 -5.83
C SER A 135 -15.47 -0.81 -5.96
N ASP A 136 -16.60 -0.21 -5.65
CA ASP A 136 -16.72 1.24 -5.52
C ASP A 136 -15.74 1.77 -4.47
N PRO A 137 -15.07 2.91 -4.73
CA PRO A 137 -14.08 3.47 -3.83
C PRO A 137 -14.62 3.71 -2.42
N VAL A 138 -13.86 3.32 -1.40
CA VAL A 138 -14.19 3.66 -0.01
C VAL A 138 -14.22 5.16 0.18
N HIS A 139 -15.25 5.63 0.86
CA HIS A 139 -15.39 7.02 1.30
C HIS A 139 -16.16 7.03 2.62
N GLN A 140 -15.43 6.82 3.72
CA GLN A 140 -16.03 6.85 5.05
C GLN A 140 -16.38 8.28 5.47
N ASN A 141 -17.46 8.43 6.24
CA ASN A 141 -17.88 9.70 6.82
C ASN A 141 -18.52 9.42 8.20
N THR A 142 -17.71 8.97 9.13
CA THR A 142 -18.13 8.62 10.49
C THR A 142 -17.84 9.73 11.52
N GLY A 143 -17.25 10.84 11.05
CA GLY A 143 -16.90 11.99 11.87
C GLY A 143 -15.46 11.98 12.39
N LYS A 144 -14.64 11.04 11.95
CA LYS A 144 -13.20 11.00 12.21
C LYS A 144 -12.43 11.88 11.22
N PRO A 145 -11.18 12.26 11.51
CA PRO A 145 -10.32 12.88 10.52
C PRO A 145 -10.18 12.01 9.27
N ALA A 146 -10.28 12.61 8.09
CA ALA A 146 -10.14 11.87 6.85
C ALA A 146 -8.68 11.59 6.51
N ILE A 147 -8.40 10.40 5.95
CA ILE A 147 -7.08 10.01 5.46
C ILE A 147 -7.21 9.34 4.10
N SER A 148 -6.29 9.65 3.18
CA SER A 148 -6.22 8.97 1.89
C SER A 148 -5.42 7.67 1.97
N THR A 149 -5.62 6.79 1.00
CA THR A 149 -4.89 5.51 0.88
C THR A 149 -3.37 5.68 0.99
N THR A 150 -2.79 6.64 0.28
CA THR A 150 -1.33 6.84 0.27
C THR A 150 -0.81 7.48 1.56
N LEU A 151 -1.58 8.36 2.18
CA LEU A 151 -1.24 8.93 3.48
C LEU A 151 -1.33 7.89 4.61
N ALA A 152 -2.25 6.93 4.50
CA ALA A 152 -2.34 5.82 5.45
C ALA A 152 -1.06 4.99 5.46
N ILE A 153 -0.44 4.73 4.29
CA ILE A 153 0.86 4.07 4.19
C ILE A 153 1.93 4.89 4.92
N ARG A 154 1.99 6.19 4.68
CA ARG A 154 2.97 7.07 5.34
C ARG A 154 2.76 7.12 6.85
N LEU A 155 1.50 7.21 7.31
CA LEU A 155 1.17 7.19 8.73
C LEU A 155 1.64 5.91 9.41
N VAL A 156 1.34 4.75 8.84
CA VAL A 156 1.78 3.44 9.38
C VAL A 156 3.29 3.35 9.42
N LEU A 157 4.00 3.72 8.35
CA LEU A 157 5.46 3.68 8.32
C LEU A 157 6.10 4.62 9.33
N ASP A 158 5.50 5.78 9.60
CA ASP A 158 6.04 6.75 10.55
C ASP A 158 5.72 6.42 12.01
N ARG A 159 4.64 5.66 12.30
CA ARG A 159 4.08 5.59 13.66
C ARG A 159 3.88 4.19 14.24
N ALA A 160 3.69 3.16 13.41
CA ALA A 160 3.41 1.82 13.90
C ALA A 160 4.69 1.04 14.21
N ALA A 161 4.73 0.38 15.38
CA ALA A 161 5.81 -0.53 15.77
C ALA A 161 5.38 -2.01 15.69
N SER A 162 4.10 -2.28 15.40
CA SER A 162 3.54 -3.61 15.18
C SER A 162 2.36 -3.56 14.22
N THR A 163 1.93 -4.73 13.73
CA THR A 163 0.72 -4.87 12.91
C THR A 163 -0.52 -4.44 13.67
N GLU A 164 -0.63 -4.76 14.96
CA GLU A 164 -1.74 -4.33 15.81
C GLU A 164 -1.82 -2.81 15.92
N GLU A 165 -0.69 -2.14 16.20
CA GLU A 165 -0.64 -0.67 16.26
C GLU A 165 -1.02 -0.04 14.92
N ALA A 166 -0.60 -0.63 13.78
CA ALA A 166 -0.97 -0.14 12.45
C ALA A 166 -2.49 -0.21 12.23
N VAL A 167 -3.14 -1.31 12.63
CA VAL A 167 -4.60 -1.47 12.53
C VAL A 167 -5.32 -0.43 13.40
N GLU A 168 -4.89 -0.25 14.65
CA GLU A 168 -5.50 0.72 15.55
C GLU A 168 -5.30 2.17 15.09
N LEU A 169 -4.15 2.50 14.53
CA LEU A 169 -3.93 3.81 13.90
C LEU A 169 -4.94 4.04 12.77
N LEU A 170 -5.12 3.08 11.87
CA LEU A 170 -6.05 3.21 10.75
C LEU A 170 -7.52 3.31 11.20
N ARG A 171 -7.89 2.65 12.30
CA ARG A 171 -9.23 2.79 12.92
C ARG A 171 -9.53 4.20 13.41
N GLY A 172 -8.51 5.01 13.67
CA GLY A 172 -8.66 6.40 14.10
C GLY A 172 -9.13 7.37 13.01
N TYR A 173 -9.22 6.93 11.75
CA TYR A 173 -9.47 7.79 10.61
C TYR A 173 -10.65 7.30 9.75
N ASP A 174 -11.26 8.23 9.03
CA ASP A 174 -12.18 7.97 7.94
C ASP A 174 -11.38 7.84 6.63
N MET A 175 -11.36 6.63 6.06
CA MET A 175 -10.63 6.34 4.83
C MET A 175 -11.37 6.84 3.60
N PHE A 176 -10.63 7.47 2.67
CA PHE A 176 -11.08 7.64 1.31
C PHE A 176 -10.05 7.13 0.28
N ALA A 177 -10.56 6.44 -0.75
CA ALA A 177 -9.73 5.95 -1.84
C ALA A 177 -9.37 7.09 -2.79
N SER A 178 -8.07 7.33 -2.98
CA SER A 178 -7.55 8.52 -3.65
C SER A 178 -7.62 8.51 -5.17
N SER A 179 -8.19 7.49 -5.82
CA SER A 179 -7.97 7.34 -7.27
C SER A 179 -9.11 6.71 -8.06
N GLY A 180 -10.32 6.76 -7.54
CA GLY A 180 -11.49 6.20 -8.22
C GLY A 180 -11.56 4.68 -8.22
N ARG A 181 -10.73 3.99 -7.43
CA ARG A 181 -10.74 2.56 -7.15
C ARG A 181 -10.70 2.33 -5.67
N ASP A 182 -11.19 1.18 -5.23
CA ASP A 182 -11.04 0.75 -3.85
C ASP A 182 -9.70 0.06 -3.62
N TYR A 183 -9.32 -0.05 -2.34
CA TYR A 183 -8.04 -0.59 -1.92
C TYR A 183 -8.16 -1.32 -0.59
N HIS A 184 -7.28 -2.28 -0.39
CA HIS A 184 -6.94 -2.81 0.92
C HIS A 184 -5.43 -2.76 1.16
N PHE A 185 -5.03 -2.93 2.41
CA PHE A 185 -3.63 -3.01 2.79
C PHE A 185 -3.28 -4.42 3.21
N TYR A 186 -2.06 -4.84 2.89
CA TYR A 186 -1.42 -5.96 3.56
C TYR A 186 -0.36 -5.41 4.49
N ILE A 187 -0.44 -5.77 5.77
CA ILE A 187 0.47 -5.29 6.82
C ILE A 187 1.08 -6.51 7.51
N THR A 188 2.36 -6.46 7.79
CA THR A 188 3.06 -7.47 8.59
C THR A 188 4.13 -6.81 9.45
N ASP A 189 4.55 -7.47 10.52
CA ASP A 189 5.64 -7.01 11.37
C ASP A 189 6.72 -8.08 11.58
N ALA A 190 7.75 -7.74 12.35
CA ALA A 190 8.89 -8.61 12.63
C ALA A 190 8.54 -9.90 13.39
N THR A 191 7.32 -10.03 13.93
CA THR A 191 6.84 -11.26 14.56
C THR A 191 6.19 -12.24 13.56
N GLY A 192 5.96 -11.79 12.32
CA GLY A 192 5.23 -12.54 11.30
C GLY A 192 3.71 -12.39 11.40
N ASP A 193 3.18 -11.46 12.23
CA ASP A 193 1.75 -11.14 12.26
C ASP A 193 1.36 -10.43 10.96
N GLY A 194 0.87 -11.22 9.99
CA GLY A 194 0.40 -10.74 8.70
C GLY A 194 -1.11 -10.57 8.68
N ARG A 195 -1.60 -9.38 8.29
CA ARG A 195 -3.04 -9.08 8.21
C ARG A 195 -3.39 -8.33 6.93
N VAL A 196 -4.53 -8.70 6.36
CA VAL A 196 -5.22 -7.87 5.37
C VAL A 196 -6.12 -6.88 6.13
N VAL A 197 -5.97 -5.61 5.83
CA VAL A 197 -6.81 -4.53 6.37
C VAL A 197 -7.63 -3.97 5.23
N GLU A 198 -8.93 -4.16 5.31
CA GLU A 198 -9.88 -3.81 4.25
C GLU A 198 -11.12 -3.12 4.81
N TYR A 199 -11.83 -2.41 3.93
CA TYR A 199 -13.04 -1.65 4.26
C TYR A 199 -14.23 -2.35 3.62
N ASP A 200 -15.05 -3.04 4.41
CA ASP A 200 -16.11 -3.93 3.94
C ASP A 200 -17.04 -3.27 2.93
N CYS A 201 -17.06 -3.78 1.68
CA CYS A 201 -17.87 -3.22 0.61
C CYS A 201 -19.38 -3.47 0.77
N GLU A 202 -19.81 -4.40 1.61
CA GLU A 202 -21.20 -4.65 1.93
C GLU A 202 -21.68 -3.88 3.18
N SER A 203 -20.74 -3.31 3.96
CA SER A 203 -21.06 -2.47 5.10
C SER A 203 -21.44 -1.05 4.66
N GLU A 204 -22.56 -0.55 5.16
CA GLU A 204 -23.03 0.82 4.88
C GLU A 204 -22.03 1.89 5.32
N THR A 205 -21.31 1.64 6.42
CA THR A 205 -20.26 2.53 6.96
C THR A 205 -18.86 2.16 6.45
N ARG A 206 -18.74 1.16 5.57
CA ARG A 206 -17.44 0.65 5.10
C ARG A 206 -16.52 0.31 6.28
N GLU A 207 -17.01 -0.53 7.19
CA GLU A 207 -16.30 -0.86 8.42
C GLU A 207 -14.92 -1.47 8.13
N LEU A 208 -13.90 -1.04 8.89
CA LEU A 208 -12.56 -1.59 8.79
C LEU A 208 -12.51 -2.98 9.41
N VAL A 209 -12.10 -3.96 8.61
CA VAL A 209 -11.86 -5.35 9.00
C VAL A 209 -10.38 -5.67 8.86
N ALA A 210 -9.81 -6.32 9.86
CA ALA A 210 -8.43 -6.82 9.84
C ALA A 210 -8.43 -8.35 9.95
N LEU A 211 -7.96 -9.03 8.91
CA LEU A 211 -7.97 -10.48 8.81
C LEU A 211 -6.55 -11.05 8.96
N PRO A 212 -6.30 -11.98 9.88
CA PRO A 212 -5.02 -12.66 10.01
C PRO A 212 -4.87 -13.71 8.90
N ILE A 213 -4.35 -13.31 7.76
CA ILE A 213 -4.06 -14.19 6.62
C ILE A 213 -2.69 -13.88 6.04
N ASN A 214 -1.99 -14.93 5.57
CA ASN A 214 -0.58 -14.82 5.17
C ASN A 214 -0.37 -14.42 3.71
N ALA A 215 -1.43 -14.34 2.92
CA ALA A 215 -1.33 -13.90 1.52
C ALA A 215 -2.64 -13.23 1.07
N ILE A 216 -2.55 -12.33 0.12
CA ILE A 216 -3.70 -11.70 -0.55
C ILE A 216 -3.31 -11.23 -1.97
N THR A 217 -4.32 -11.12 -2.83
CA THR A 217 -4.22 -10.49 -4.13
C THR A 217 -5.29 -9.40 -4.27
N ASN A 218 -5.92 -9.25 -5.43
CA ASN A 218 -6.85 -8.15 -5.69
C ASN A 218 -8.32 -8.54 -5.39
N PHE A 219 -8.59 -9.18 -4.26
CA PHE A 219 -9.94 -9.51 -3.81
C PHE A 219 -10.09 -9.31 -2.30
N TYR A 220 -11.34 -9.09 -1.84
CA TYR A 220 -11.66 -9.01 -0.42
C TYR A 220 -11.44 -10.33 0.29
N GLY A 221 -10.57 -10.35 1.28
CA GLY A 221 -10.30 -11.53 2.10
C GLY A 221 -11.54 -12.04 2.84
N ILE A 222 -12.42 -11.14 3.33
CA ILE A 222 -13.71 -11.50 3.94
C ILE A 222 -14.67 -12.19 2.98
N TYR A 223 -14.51 -11.98 1.66
CA TYR A 223 -15.36 -12.56 0.62
C TYR A 223 -14.60 -13.54 -0.29
N LYS A 224 -13.45 -14.06 0.15
CA LYS A 224 -12.59 -14.94 -0.66
C LYS A 224 -13.32 -16.13 -1.29
N ASP A 225 -14.33 -16.65 -0.60
CA ASP A 225 -15.10 -17.81 -1.08
C ASP A 225 -16.13 -17.44 -2.17
N LYS A 226 -16.39 -16.14 -2.38
CA LYS A 226 -17.22 -15.62 -3.47
C LYS A 226 -16.41 -15.33 -4.74
N VAL A 227 -15.07 -15.43 -4.68
CA VAL A 227 -14.20 -15.15 -5.82
C VAL A 227 -13.67 -16.44 -6.43
N LEU A 228 -13.97 -16.65 -7.70
CA LEU A 228 -13.55 -17.83 -8.43
C LEU A 228 -12.15 -17.65 -9.04
N PRO A 229 -11.37 -18.74 -9.20
CA PRO A 229 -10.13 -18.71 -9.96
C PRO A 229 -10.37 -18.21 -11.40
N ASN A 230 -9.43 -17.43 -11.92
CA ASN A 230 -9.48 -16.82 -13.26
C ASN A 230 -10.69 -15.86 -13.49
N GLN A 231 -11.35 -15.42 -12.43
CA GLN A 231 -12.36 -14.39 -12.49
C GLN A 231 -11.70 -13.05 -12.86
N LYS A 232 -12.23 -12.38 -13.90
CA LYS A 232 -11.64 -11.12 -14.40
C LYS A 232 -12.25 -9.87 -13.79
N ASN A 233 -13.52 -9.95 -13.35
CA ASN A 233 -14.27 -8.82 -12.81
C ASN A 233 -15.19 -9.30 -11.69
N GLY A 234 -15.52 -8.41 -10.77
CA GLY A 234 -16.49 -8.69 -9.71
C GLY A 234 -16.30 -7.71 -8.55
N ILE A 235 -17.40 -7.37 -7.87
CA ILE A 235 -17.38 -6.44 -6.73
C ILE A 235 -16.47 -6.90 -5.57
N TYR A 236 -16.21 -8.22 -5.49
CA TYR A 236 -15.33 -8.79 -4.48
C TYR A 236 -13.88 -8.94 -4.96
N GLY A 237 -13.60 -8.59 -6.24
CA GLY A 237 -12.27 -8.57 -6.82
C GLY A 237 -11.94 -9.77 -7.72
N HIS A 238 -10.63 -9.98 -7.94
CA HIS A 238 -10.08 -10.99 -8.85
C HIS A 238 -8.70 -11.47 -8.38
N GLY A 239 -8.07 -12.40 -9.13
CA GLY A 239 -6.72 -12.89 -8.84
C GLY A 239 -6.66 -14.03 -7.81
N ARG A 240 -7.77 -14.76 -7.62
CA ARG A 240 -7.82 -15.92 -6.75
C ARG A 240 -6.80 -16.99 -7.14
N GLU A 241 -6.59 -17.22 -8.45
CA GLU A 241 -5.59 -18.14 -8.98
C GLU A 241 -4.16 -17.80 -8.55
N ARG A 242 -3.82 -16.50 -8.44
CA ARG A 242 -2.51 -16.04 -7.97
C ARG A 242 -2.33 -16.25 -6.46
N TYR A 243 -3.38 -16.03 -5.71
CA TYR A 243 -3.44 -16.34 -4.29
C TYR A 243 -3.23 -17.85 -4.04
N ASP A 244 -3.98 -18.69 -4.76
CA ASP A 244 -3.87 -20.14 -4.64
C ASP A 244 -2.46 -20.63 -5.03
N ALA A 245 -1.83 -20.03 -6.06
CA ALA A 245 -0.46 -20.34 -6.45
C ALA A 245 0.58 -20.00 -5.37
N VAL A 246 0.41 -18.89 -4.64
CA VAL A 246 1.27 -18.57 -3.47
C VAL A 246 1.12 -19.63 -2.39
N LEU A 247 -0.11 -20.01 -2.04
CA LEU A 247 -0.37 -21.00 -1.01
C LEU A 247 0.16 -22.39 -1.40
N GLU A 248 0.09 -22.75 -2.67
CA GLU A 248 0.66 -23.99 -3.18
C GLU A 248 2.18 -24.04 -2.97
N VAL A 249 2.91 -22.96 -3.29
CA VAL A 249 4.35 -22.87 -3.04
C VAL A 249 4.65 -23.00 -1.54
N PHE A 250 3.87 -22.37 -0.68
CA PHE A 250 4.04 -22.46 0.77
C PHE A 250 3.84 -23.89 1.27
N ASP A 251 2.81 -24.60 0.79
CA ASP A 251 2.55 -25.99 1.17
C ASP A 251 3.66 -26.93 0.68
N GLN A 252 4.14 -26.73 -0.55
CA GLN A 252 5.23 -27.55 -1.13
C GLN A 252 6.56 -27.39 -0.38
N GLN A 253 6.81 -26.23 0.24
CA GLN A 253 8.08 -25.91 0.90
C GLN A 253 7.95 -25.68 2.42
N LYS A 254 6.84 -26.11 3.02
CA LYS A 254 6.51 -25.88 4.44
C LYS A 254 7.51 -26.45 5.44
N ASP A 255 8.20 -27.55 5.07
CA ASP A 255 9.14 -28.23 5.97
C ASP A 255 10.48 -27.50 6.09
N SER A 256 10.83 -26.66 5.13
CA SER A 256 12.05 -25.86 5.11
C SER A 256 11.88 -24.58 4.28
N PRO A 257 11.01 -23.68 4.70
CA PRO A 257 10.83 -22.40 4.00
C PRO A 257 12.11 -21.56 4.08
N SER A 258 12.39 -20.84 3.00
CA SER A 258 13.61 -20.06 2.88
C SER A 258 13.36 -18.80 2.03
N ASN A 259 14.37 -17.96 1.86
CA ASN A 259 14.32 -16.84 0.92
C ASN A 259 14.00 -17.29 -0.53
N ASP A 260 14.43 -18.50 -0.94
CA ASP A 260 14.06 -19.05 -2.25
C ASP A 260 12.56 -19.37 -2.35
N THR A 261 11.93 -19.75 -1.22
CA THR A 261 10.46 -19.92 -1.15
C THR A 261 9.75 -18.60 -1.42
N VAL A 262 10.25 -17.48 -0.88
CA VAL A 262 9.71 -16.13 -1.13
C VAL A 262 9.76 -15.80 -2.62
N TRP A 263 10.91 -16.02 -3.26
CA TRP A 263 11.07 -15.78 -4.70
C TRP A 263 10.22 -16.70 -5.56
N ALA A 264 10.08 -17.97 -5.17
CA ALA A 264 9.21 -18.93 -5.86
C ALA A 264 7.74 -18.48 -5.80
N ALA A 265 7.26 -18.03 -4.64
CA ALA A 265 5.90 -17.52 -4.46
C ALA A 265 5.65 -16.23 -5.26
N LEU A 266 6.59 -15.28 -5.25
CA LEU A 266 6.50 -14.08 -6.07
C LEU A 266 6.43 -14.43 -7.58
N LYS A 267 7.24 -15.38 -8.02
CA LYS A 267 7.23 -15.85 -9.42
C LYS A 267 5.93 -16.56 -9.78
N ALA A 268 5.41 -17.41 -8.90
CA ALA A 268 4.16 -18.13 -9.13
C ALA A 268 2.94 -17.20 -9.25
N ALA A 269 2.97 -16.06 -8.54
CA ALA A 269 1.92 -15.03 -8.58
C ALA A 269 2.18 -13.93 -9.62
N SER A 270 3.30 -13.95 -10.36
CA SER A 270 3.62 -12.92 -11.36
C SER A 270 2.66 -12.99 -12.54
N GLN A 271 2.33 -11.83 -13.10
CA GLN A 271 1.59 -11.73 -14.35
C GLN A 271 2.58 -11.44 -15.47
N GLU A 272 2.44 -12.13 -16.60
CA GLU A 272 3.17 -11.76 -17.80
C GLU A 272 2.61 -10.44 -18.34
N PRO A 273 3.47 -9.53 -18.86
CA PRO A 273 3.06 -8.22 -19.34
C PRO A 273 2.19 -8.28 -20.60
#